data_67881b4619e5ae744f568216ca88e1c2
#
_entry.id   67881b4619e5ae744f568216ca88e1c2
#
_cell.length_a   1.000
_cell.length_b   1.000
_cell.length_c   1.000
_cell.angle_alpha   90.00
_cell.angle_beta   90.00
_cell.angle_gamma   90.00
#
_symmetry.space_group_name_H-M   'P 1'
#
loop_
_entity.id
_entity.type
_entity.pdbx_description
1 polymer ?
#
loop_
_entity_poly.entity_id
_entity_poly.type
_entity_poly.pdbx_seq_one_letter_code
_entity_poly.pdbx_strand_id
1 'polypeptide(L)'
;MLLLLADFLSQFYSGFAVFQYITLRGILGVLTALAISLLLGPRLIAQLRAKQIGQSVRDDGPQSHLSKAGTPTMGGALIILAIGISTLLWSDLSNRYVWITLLVTLIFGAVGWVDDYRKVVEKNSRGLPARWKYFWQSVGGLGAAAVLYFTAHSPAETQLIVPFFKQLVVPMGAFFIVFTYFVIVGSSNAVNLTDGLDGLAIMPTVMVAGALAVFAYLTGHAGFAEYLLIPYVPGAGELIIFCGAIVGAGLGFLWFNTYPAQVFMGDVGALALGAALGVVAVIVRQELVLVIMGGVFVIETISVILQVGSFKLTGRRIFRMAPLHHHFELKGWPEPRVIVRFWIITVILVLIGLASLKIR
;
A
#
# COMPACT_ATOMS: atom_id res chain seq x y z
N MET A 1 -19.31 -2.15 -11.45
CA MET A 1 -20.57 -2.93 -11.59
C MET A 1 -21.79 -2.12 -11.17
N LEU A 2 -21.85 -1.62 -9.94
CA LEU A 2 -23.00 -0.83 -9.47
C LEU A 2 -23.17 0.49 -10.25
N LEU A 3 -22.10 1.06 -10.79
CA LEU A 3 -22.17 2.23 -11.67
C LEU A 3 -23.01 1.93 -12.92
N LEU A 4 -22.75 0.81 -13.60
CA LEU A 4 -23.54 0.41 -14.79
C LEU A 4 -25.02 0.18 -14.45
N LEU A 5 -25.29 -0.41 -13.28
CA LEU A 5 -26.66 -0.58 -12.80
C LEU A 5 -27.32 0.77 -12.49
N ALA A 6 -26.59 1.68 -11.85
CA ALA A 6 -27.08 3.04 -11.53
C ALA A 6 -27.35 3.84 -12.81
N ASP A 7 -26.50 3.74 -13.83
CA ASP A 7 -26.72 4.38 -15.13
C ASP A 7 -27.98 3.84 -15.82
N PHE A 8 -28.22 2.53 -15.77
CA PHE A 8 -29.45 1.93 -16.27
C PHE A 8 -30.68 2.41 -15.48
N LEU A 9 -30.61 2.40 -14.15
CA LEU A 9 -31.72 2.81 -13.28
C LEU A 9 -32.00 4.32 -13.35
N SER A 10 -31.01 5.15 -13.66
CA SER A 10 -31.18 6.59 -13.81
C SER A 10 -32.10 6.98 -14.98
N GLN A 11 -32.25 6.07 -15.96
CA GLN A 11 -33.21 6.24 -17.06
C GLN A 11 -34.68 6.18 -16.58
N PHE A 12 -34.93 5.47 -15.47
CA PHE A 12 -36.26 5.33 -14.88
C PHE A 12 -36.52 6.32 -13.74
N TYR A 13 -35.47 6.63 -12.97
CA TYR A 13 -35.55 7.56 -11.84
C TYR A 13 -34.25 8.34 -11.69
N SER A 14 -34.34 9.67 -11.84
CA SER A 14 -33.19 10.57 -11.85
C SER A 14 -32.35 10.56 -10.55
N GLY A 15 -32.93 10.12 -9.43
CA GLY A 15 -32.22 10.01 -8.15
C GLY A 15 -31.01 9.07 -8.22
N PHE A 16 -31.00 8.08 -9.12
CA PHE A 16 -29.84 7.18 -9.28
C PHE A 16 -28.63 7.86 -9.93
N ALA A 17 -28.81 9.03 -10.58
CA ALA A 17 -27.69 9.81 -11.11
C ALA A 17 -26.67 10.25 -10.04
N VAL A 18 -27.06 10.25 -8.76
CA VAL A 18 -26.15 10.54 -7.64
C VAL A 18 -24.94 9.62 -7.61
N PHE A 19 -25.06 8.37 -8.07
CA PHE A 19 -23.96 7.41 -8.14
C PHE A 19 -22.94 7.70 -9.27
N GLN A 20 -23.20 8.65 -10.14
CA GLN A 20 -22.22 9.15 -11.11
C GLN A 20 -21.15 10.03 -10.44
N TYR A 21 -21.44 10.64 -9.27
CA TYR A 21 -20.47 11.43 -8.54
C TYR A 21 -19.35 10.55 -7.97
N ILE A 22 -18.14 10.79 -8.45
CA ILE A 22 -16.94 10.03 -8.07
C ILE A 22 -16.65 10.13 -6.56
N THR A 23 -16.90 11.26 -5.96
CA THR A 23 -16.73 11.51 -4.51
C THR A 23 -17.65 10.62 -3.67
N LEU A 24 -18.92 10.50 -4.06
CA LEU A 24 -19.86 9.59 -3.39
C LEU A 24 -19.38 8.12 -3.53
N ARG A 25 -18.99 7.71 -4.73
CA ARG A 25 -18.48 6.35 -4.98
C ARG A 25 -17.21 6.07 -4.16
N GLY A 26 -16.33 7.07 -4.01
CA GLY A 26 -15.17 6.98 -3.13
C GLY A 26 -15.57 6.71 -1.68
N ILE A 27 -16.53 7.47 -1.12
CA ILE A 27 -17.05 7.26 0.25
C ILE A 27 -17.69 5.88 0.39
N LEU A 28 -18.53 5.48 -0.57
CA LEU A 28 -19.16 4.15 -0.56
C LEU A 28 -18.11 3.03 -0.69
N GLY A 29 -17.03 3.28 -1.42
CA GLY A 29 -15.87 2.39 -1.50
C GLY A 29 -15.21 2.18 -0.14
N VAL A 30 -14.95 3.26 0.60
CA VAL A 30 -14.43 3.18 1.98
C VAL A 30 -15.37 2.38 2.88
N LEU A 31 -16.66 2.73 2.90
CA LEU A 31 -17.64 2.10 3.77
C LEU A 31 -17.84 0.62 3.44
N THR A 32 -17.86 0.26 2.16
CA THR A 32 -18.00 -1.13 1.70
C THR A 32 -16.79 -1.96 2.14
N ALA A 33 -15.57 -1.48 1.91
CA ALA A 33 -14.36 -2.19 2.29
C ALA A 33 -14.24 -2.32 3.83
N LEU A 34 -14.59 -1.27 4.57
CA LEU A 34 -14.64 -1.28 6.03
C LEU A 34 -15.64 -2.33 6.54
N ALA A 35 -16.86 -2.32 5.99
CA ALA A 35 -17.91 -3.27 6.38
C ALA A 35 -17.49 -4.72 6.09
N ILE A 36 -16.91 -5.00 4.91
CA ILE A 36 -16.41 -6.33 4.56
C ILE A 36 -15.36 -6.77 5.59
N SER A 37 -14.39 -5.91 5.91
CA SER A 37 -13.33 -6.23 6.85
C SER A 37 -13.87 -6.51 8.27
N LEU A 38 -14.81 -5.69 8.77
CA LEU A 38 -15.38 -5.88 10.11
C LEU A 38 -16.28 -7.11 10.18
N LEU A 39 -17.09 -7.40 9.16
CA LEU A 39 -18.02 -8.52 9.15
C LEU A 39 -17.34 -9.88 8.92
N LEU A 40 -16.35 -9.92 8.03
CA LEU A 40 -15.64 -11.16 7.68
C LEU A 40 -14.44 -11.40 8.59
N GLY A 41 -13.87 -10.37 9.22
CA GLY A 41 -12.69 -10.45 10.07
C GLY A 41 -12.78 -11.54 11.15
N PRO A 42 -13.84 -11.56 12.01
CA PRO A 42 -13.96 -12.56 13.07
C PRO A 42 -13.99 -14.00 12.53
N ARG A 43 -14.70 -14.22 11.39
CA ARG A 43 -14.78 -15.54 10.76
C ARG A 43 -13.43 -15.99 10.22
N LEU A 44 -12.71 -15.09 9.53
CA LEU A 44 -11.37 -15.38 9.01
C LEU A 44 -10.40 -15.70 10.15
N ILE A 45 -10.37 -14.90 11.21
CA ILE A 45 -9.50 -15.11 12.37
C ILE A 45 -9.79 -16.47 13.01
N ALA A 46 -11.07 -16.83 13.18
CA ALA A 46 -11.46 -18.13 13.71
C ALA A 46 -10.98 -19.29 12.81
N GLN A 47 -11.10 -19.15 11.48
CA GLN A 47 -10.62 -20.15 10.53
C GLN A 47 -9.09 -20.30 10.55
N LEU A 48 -8.35 -19.19 10.61
CA LEU A 48 -6.91 -19.21 10.68
C LEU A 48 -6.42 -19.88 11.98
N ARG A 49 -7.06 -19.58 13.11
CA ARG A 49 -6.79 -20.25 14.40
C ARG A 49 -7.08 -21.75 14.34
N ALA A 50 -8.22 -22.15 13.79
CA ALA A 50 -8.60 -23.56 13.69
C ALA A 50 -7.61 -24.37 12.82
N LYS A 51 -7.04 -23.75 11.80
CA LYS A 51 -6.02 -24.35 10.92
C LYS A 51 -4.60 -24.26 11.49
N GLN A 52 -4.42 -23.75 12.71
CA GLN A 52 -3.12 -23.51 13.36
C GLN A 52 -2.15 -22.70 12.46
N ILE A 53 -2.70 -21.77 11.69
CA ILE A 53 -1.94 -20.84 10.83
C ILE A 53 -1.43 -19.70 11.73
N GLY A 54 -0.50 -20.01 12.64
CA GLY A 54 0.11 -19.07 13.56
C GLY A 54 1.55 -18.75 13.15
N GLN A 55 2.00 -17.54 13.47
CA GLN A 55 3.36 -17.14 13.22
C GLN A 55 4.35 -17.95 14.07
N SER A 56 5.36 -18.53 13.43
CA SER A 56 6.54 -19.04 14.13
C SER A 56 7.43 -17.85 14.50
N VAL A 57 7.57 -17.59 15.79
CA VAL A 57 8.49 -16.54 16.28
C VAL A 57 9.92 -16.96 16.02
N ARG A 58 10.74 -16.09 15.46
CA ARG A 58 12.17 -16.34 15.25
C ARG A 58 12.90 -16.20 16.57
N ASP A 59 13.84 -17.09 16.83
CA ASP A 59 14.68 -17.07 18.04
C ASP A 59 15.61 -15.86 18.13
N ASP A 60 15.87 -15.19 16.98
CA ASP A 60 16.79 -14.04 16.86
C ASP A 60 16.07 -12.69 17.15
N GLY A 61 14.75 -12.69 17.43
CA GLY A 61 13.94 -11.48 17.64
C GLY A 61 13.95 -10.98 19.10
N PRO A 62 13.34 -9.81 19.38
CA PRO A 62 13.14 -9.34 20.76
C PRO A 62 12.32 -10.37 21.58
N GLN A 63 12.72 -10.61 22.83
CA GLN A 63 12.04 -11.59 23.70
C GLN A 63 10.57 -11.24 23.95
N SER A 64 10.17 -9.97 23.85
CA SER A 64 8.79 -9.52 23.93
C SER A 64 7.88 -10.17 22.87
N HIS A 65 8.43 -10.63 21.75
CA HIS A 65 7.68 -11.26 20.66
C HIS A 65 7.32 -12.74 20.96
N LEU A 66 7.95 -13.36 21.94
CA LEU A 66 7.62 -14.73 22.33
C LEU A 66 6.17 -14.87 22.84
N SER A 67 5.62 -13.83 23.46
CA SER A 67 4.21 -13.79 23.89
C SER A 67 3.20 -13.78 22.74
N LYS A 68 3.65 -13.44 21.52
CA LYS A 68 2.84 -13.38 20.29
C LYS A 68 2.81 -14.71 19.53
N ALA A 69 3.50 -15.75 20.03
CA ALA A 69 3.50 -17.08 19.43
C ALA A 69 2.06 -17.62 19.36
N GLY A 70 1.68 -18.11 18.17
CA GLY A 70 0.32 -18.63 17.95
C GLY A 70 -0.72 -17.61 17.49
N THR A 71 -0.39 -16.30 17.45
CA THR A 71 -1.26 -15.31 16.79
C THR A 71 -1.39 -15.63 15.31
N PRO A 72 -2.63 -15.74 14.77
CA PRO A 72 -2.83 -16.02 13.34
C PRO A 72 -2.14 -15.00 12.45
N THR A 73 -1.59 -15.46 11.33
CA THR A 73 -1.03 -14.62 10.27
C THR A 73 -1.81 -14.79 8.96
N MET A 74 -1.40 -14.13 7.88
CA MET A 74 -2.10 -14.08 6.57
C MET A 74 -3.41 -13.28 6.60
N GLY A 75 -3.61 -12.39 7.56
CA GLY A 75 -4.76 -11.49 7.62
C GLY A 75 -4.86 -10.53 6.43
N GLY A 76 -3.76 -10.31 5.72
CA GLY A 76 -3.72 -9.53 4.46
C GLY A 76 -4.66 -10.04 3.38
N ALA A 77 -5.03 -11.31 3.41
CA ALA A 77 -6.04 -11.86 2.49
C ALA A 77 -7.41 -11.17 2.64
N LEU A 78 -7.81 -10.81 3.87
CA LEU A 78 -9.02 -10.04 4.13
C LEU A 78 -8.95 -8.65 3.50
N ILE A 79 -7.79 -7.99 3.64
CA ILE A 79 -7.56 -6.66 3.10
C ILE A 79 -7.71 -6.68 1.57
N ILE A 80 -7.03 -7.60 0.90
CA ILE A 80 -7.07 -7.73 -0.56
C ILE A 80 -8.49 -8.05 -1.05
N LEU A 81 -9.21 -8.94 -0.36
CA LEU A 81 -10.59 -9.28 -0.67
C LEU A 81 -11.50 -8.04 -0.57
N ALA A 82 -11.38 -7.30 0.53
CA ALA A 82 -12.19 -6.09 0.76
C ALA A 82 -11.89 -5.00 -0.27
N ILE A 83 -10.61 -4.77 -0.62
CA ILE A 83 -10.19 -3.84 -1.68
C ILE A 83 -10.76 -4.29 -3.03
N GLY A 84 -10.58 -5.56 -3.38
CA GLY A 84 -11.02 -6.10 -4.67
C GLY A 84 -12.52 -5.97 -4.86
N ILE A 85 -13.32 -6.45 -3.90
CA ILE A 85 -14.78 -6.38 -3.98
C ILE A 85 -15.24 -4.92 -4.03
N SER A 86 -14.74 -4.07 -3.14
CA SER A 86 -15.17 -2.66 -3.09
C SER A 86 -14.84 -1.93 -4.38
N THR A 87 -13.63 -2.11 -4.91
CA THR A 87 -13.21 -1.48 -6.17
C THR A 87 -14.06 -1.97 -7.35
N LEU A 88 -14.30 -3.29 -7.48
CA LEU A 88 -15.11 -3.84 -8.55
C LEU A 88 -16.58 -3.38 -8.50
N LEU A 89 -17.11 -3.14 -7.30
CA LEU A 89 -18.48 -2.65 -7.13
C LEU A 89 -18.63 -1.20 -7.57
N TRP A 90 -17.72 -0.31 -7.13
CA TRP A 90 -17.92 1.12 -7.22
C TRP A 90 -17.13 1.83 -8.33
N SER A 91 -16.02 1.24 -8.84
CA SER A 91 -15.24 1.86 -9.91
C SER A 91 -15.87 1.70 -11.29
N ASP A 92 -15.48 2.60 -12.18
CA ASP A 92 -15.69 2.44 -13.60
C ASP A 92 -14.75 1.37 -14.15
N LEU A 93 -15.31 0.22 -14.52
CA LEU A 93 -14.56 -0.92 -15.02
C LEU A 93 -14.06 -0.77 -16.46
N SER A 94 -14.44 0.31 -17.15
CA SER A 94 -13.85 0.65 -18.45
C SER A 94 -12.49 1.34 -18.31
N ASN A 95 -12.16 1.81 -17.10
CA ASN A 95 -10.93 2.52 -16.81
C ASN A 95 -9.73 1.57 -16.65
N ARG A 96 -8.71 1.73 -17.49
CA ARG A 96 -7.48 0.91 -17.46
C ARG A 96 -6.73 0.96 -16.13
N TYR A 97 -6.71 2.12 -15.46
CA TYR A 97 -5.96 2.30 -14.20
C TYR A 97 -6.55 1.46 -13.06
N VAL A 98 -7.86 1.26 -13.05
CA VAL A 98 -8.53 0.38 -12.09
C VAL A 98 -8.01 -1.06 -12.22
N TRP A 99 -7.92 -1.58 -13.44
CA TRP A 99 -7.41 -2.92 -13.68
C TRP A 99 -5.91 -3.05 -13.38
N ILE A 100 -5.10 -2.05 -13.76
CA ILE A 100 -3.66 -2.06 -13.48
C ILE A 100 -3.42 -2.11 -11.97
N THR A 101 -4.10 -1.26 -11.19
CA THR A 101 -3.93 -1.23 -9.73
C THR A 101 -4.41 -2.51 -9.06
N LEU A 102 -5.55 -3.05 -9.47
CA LEU A 102 -6.06 -4.33 -8.96
C LEU A 102 -5.12 -5.49 -9.29
N LEU A 103 -4.66 -5.60 -10.54
CA LEU A 103 -3.79 -6.69 -10.97
C LEU A 103 -2.43 -6.64 -10.25
N VAL A 104 -1.82 -5.46 -10.13
CA VAL A 104 -0.57 -5.29 -9.36
C VAL A 104 -0.78 -5.75 -7.91
N THR A 105 -1.84 -5.28 -7.26
CA THR A 105 -2.17 -5.66 -5.88
C THR A 105 -2.34 -7.18 -5.73
N LEU A 106 -3.05 -7.81 -6.66
CA LEU A 106 -3.28 -9.26 -6.65
C LEU A 106 -2.00 -10.06 -6.92
N ILE A 107 -1.17 -9.63 -7.88
CA ILE A 107 0.09 -10.32 -8.20
C ILE A 107 1.04 -10.28 -6.99
N PHE A 108 1.23 -9.11 -6.38
CA PHE A 108 2.10 -8.98 -5.21
C PHE A 108 1.50 -9.68 -3.99
N GLY A 109 0.18 -9.65 -3.84
CA GLY A 109 -0.53 -10.44 -2.83
C GLY A 109 -0.36 -11.94 -3.01
N ALA A 110 -0.40 -12.44 -4.25
CA ALA A 110 -0.15 -13.85 -4.55
C ALA A 110 1.28 -14.28 -4.22
N VAL A 111 2.28 -13.42 -4.51
CA VAL A 111 3.68 -13.67 -4.11
C VAL A 111 3.78 -13.77 -2.59
N GLY A 112 3.15 -12.85 -1.85
CA GLY A 112 3.10 -12.88 -0.39
C GLY A 112 2.36 -14.10 0.14
N TRP A 113 1.25 -14.48 -0.49
CA TRP A 113 0.50 -15.69 -0.13
C TRP A 113 1.36 -16.96 -0.22
N VAL A 114 2.10 -17.13 -1.32
CA VAL A 114 3.00 -18.29 -1.49
C VAL A 114 4.10 -18.28 -0.42
N ASP A 115 4.65 -17.11 -0.09
CA ASP A 115 5.67 -16.97 0.95
C ASP A 115 5.13 -17.36 2.33
N ASP A 116 3.99 -16.79 2.73
CA ASP A 116 3.36 -17.09 4.02
C ASP A 116 2.85 -18.54 4.10
N TYR A 117 2.27 -19.07 3.03
CA TYR A 117 1.82 -20.45 2.97
C TYR A 117 2.98 -21.44 3.25
N ARG A 118 4.14 -21.21 2.63
CA ARG A 118 5.33 -22.03 2.87
C ARG A 118 5.83 -21.93 4.31
N LYS A 119 5.82 -20.71 4.88
CA LYS A 119 6.28 -20.49 6.26
C LYS A 119 5.40 -21.20 7.27
N VAL A 120 4.09 -21.16 7.07
CA VAL A 120 3.11 -21.55 8.08
C VAL A 120 2.57 -22.96 7.86
N VAL A 121 2.15 -23.28 6.64
CA VAL A 121 1.52 -24.57 6.33
C VAL A 121 2.58 -25.66 6.08
N GLU A 122 3.61 -25.35 5.29
CA GLU A 122 4.73 -26.27 5.04
C GLU A 122 5.75 -26.25 6.19
N LYS A 123 5.58 -25.39 7.22
CA LYS A 123 6.49 -25.20 8.36
C LYS A 123 7.95 -24.94 7.92
N ASN A 124 8.13 -24.32 6.76
CA ASN A 124 9.41 -23.94 6.23
C ASN A 124 9.75 -22.51 6.62
N SER A 125 10.51 -22.30 7.69
CA SER A 125 10.85 -20.96 8.23
C SER A 125 11.54 -20.04 7.21
N ARG A 126 12.11 -20.58 6.11
CA ARG A 126 12.74 -19.78 5.05
C ARG A 126 11.73 -19.22 4.04
N GLY A 127 10.49 -19.74 3.99
CA GLY A 127 9.46 -19.31 3.06
C GLY A 127 9.84 -19.48 1.58
N LEU A 128 9.44 -18.52 0.76
CA LEU A 128 9.82 -18.48 -0.66
C LEU A 128 11.27 -17.99 -0.80
N PRO A 129 12.16 -18.72 -1.47
CA PRO A 129 13.53 -18.25 -1.70
C PRO A 129 13.57 -16.86 -2.32
N ALA A 130 14.43 -15.97 -1.80
CA ALA A 130 14.48 -14.56 -2.18
C ALA A 130 14.55 -14.34 -3.69
N ARG A 131 15.31 -15.19 -4.42
CA ARG A 131 15.41 -15.13 -5.89
C ARG A 131 14.06 -15.26 -6.59
N TRP A 132 13.17 -16.15 -6.13
CA TRP A 132 11.85 -16.36 -6.71
C TRP A 132 10.88 -15.27 -6.29
N LYS A 133 10.97 -14.78 -5.03
CA LYS A 133 10.21 -13.64 -4.55
C LYS A 133 10.49 -12.40 -5.43
N TYR A 134 11.78 -12.07 -5.61
CA TYR A 134 12.18 -10.95 -6.47
C TYR A 134 11.83 -11.17 -7.95
N PHE A 135 11.96 -12.39 -8.46
CA PHE A 135 11.60 -12.70 -9.85
C PHE A 135 10.13 -12.37 -10.14
N TRP A 136 9.21 -12.88 -9.33
CA TRP A 136 7.78 -12.65 -9.53
C TRP A 136 7.36 -11.20 -9.27
N GLN A 137 7.95 -10.55 -8.28
CA GLN A 137 7.78 -9.11 -8.07
C GLN A 137 8.28 -8.31 -9.29
N SER A 138 9.41 -8.70 -9.87
CA SER A 138 9.96 -8.06 -11.07
C SER A 138 9.07 -8.26 -12.29
N VAL A 139 8.53 -9.45 -12.49
CA VAL A 139 7.56 -9.72 -13.57
C VAL A 139 6.33 -8.84 -13.42
N GLY A 140 5.75 -8.75 -12.21
CA GLY A 140 4.59 -7.90 -11.94
C GLY A 140 4.90 -6.41 -12.09
N GLY A 141 6.01 -5.95 -11.53
CA GLY A 141 6.41 -4.54 -11.56
C GLY A 141 6.80 -4.05 -12.96
N LEU A 142 7.63 -4.83 -13.69
CA LEU A 142 7.99 -4.50 -15.09
C LEU A 142 6.79 -4.60 -16.01
N GLY A 143 5.92 -5.61 -15.83
CA GLY A 143 4.69 -5.75 -16.60
C GLY A 143 3.78 -4.53 -16.44
N ALA A 144 3.55 -4.08 -15.21
CA ALA A 144 2.77 -2.88 -14.94
C ALA A 144 3.42 -1.61 -15.54
N ALA A 145 4.74 -1.46 -15.38
CA ALA A 145 5.50 -0.34 -15.93
C ALA A 145 5.43 -0.29 -17.45
N ALA A 146 5.57 -1.44 -18.11
CA ALA A 146 5.46 -1.56 -19.57
C ALA A 146 4.04 -1.21 -20.04
N VAL A 147 3.00 -1.75 -19.38
CA VAL A 147 1.61 -1.42 -19.73
C VAL A 147 1.37 0.08 -19.60
N LEU A 148 1.78 0.71 -18.48
CA LEU A 148 1.61 2.16 -18.28
C LEU A 148 2.35 2.97 -19.35
N TYR A 149 3.57 2.57 -19.73
CA TYR A 149 4.36 3.25 -20.74
C TYR A 149 3.74 3.16 -22.13
N PHE A 150 3.41 1.94 -22.60
CA PHE A 150 2.91 1.71 -23.95
C PHE A 150 1.44 2.13 -24.13
N THR A 151 0.69 2.28 -23.05
CA THR A 151 -0.69 2.77 -23.10
C THR A 151 -0.83 4.24 -22.73
N ALA A 152 0.28 4.96 -22.55
CA ALA A 152 0.26 6.40 -22.28
C ALA A 152 -0.30 7.16 -23.48
N HIS A 153 -1.25 8.07 -23.23
CA HIS A 153 -1.89 8.88 -24.26
C HIS A 153 -1.31 10.31 -24.32
N SER A 154 -0.62 10.72 -23.28
CA SER A 154 -0.02 12.05 -23.21
C SER A 154 1.39 12.00 -22.60
N PRO A 155 2.28 12.94 -22.95
CA PRO A 155 3.61 13.05 -22.32
C PRO A 155 3.54 13.22 -20.79
N ALA A 156 2.47 13.81 -20.28
CA ALA A 156 2.24 14.01 -18.84
C ALA A 156 2.24 12.69 -18.05
N GLU A 157 1.84 11.59 -18.67
CA GLU A 157 1.74 10.27 -18.04
C GLU A 157 3.10 9.58 -17.83
N THR A 158 4.18 10.08 -18.45
CA THR A 158 5.53 9.47 -18.40
C THR A 158 6.62 10.45 -17.96
N GLN A 159 6.24 11.61 -17.41
CA GLN A 159 7.15 12.63 -16.91
C GLN A 159 7.32 12.50 -15.39
N LEU A 160 8.51 12.73 -14.86
CA LEU A 160 8.76 12.85 -13.43
C LEU A 160 8.60 14.31 -12.99
N ILE A 161 7.86 14.51 -11.90
CA ILE A 161 7.64 15.82 -11.31
C ILE A 161 8.42 15.92 -10.02
N VAL A 162 9.16 17.00 -9.87
CA VAL A 162 9.89 17.27 -8.64
C VAL A 162 9.00 18.12 -7.72
N PRO A 163 8.62 17.59 -6.53
CA PRO A 163 7.80 18.34 -5.58
C PRO A 163 8.50 19.63 -5.18
N PHE A 164 7.72 20.68 -4.89
CA PHE A 164 8.17 22.03 -4.53
C PHE A 164 8.87 22.84 -5.65
N PHE A 165 9.13 22.24 -6.81
CA PHE A 165 9.76 22.91 -7.96
C PHE A 165 8.85 22.81 -9.20
N LYS A 166 7.94 23.79 -9.37
CA LYS A 166 6.89 23.81 -10.42
C LYS A 166 7.40 23.59 -11.84
N GLN A 167 8.57 24.14 -12.15
CA GLN A 167 9.11 24.17 -13.53
C GLN A 167 9.98 22.94 -13.82
N LEU A 168 10.31 22.12 -12.81
CA LEU A 168 11.19 20.99 -13.00
C LEU A 168 10.37 19.72 -13.31
N VAL A 169 10.10 19.57 -14.60
CA VAL A 169 9.43 18.38 -15.15
C VAL A 169 10.45 17.65 -16.02
N VAL A 170 10.75 16.40 -15.66
CA VAL A 170 11.78 15.60 -16.35
C VAL A 170 11.10 14.58 -17.26
N PRO A 171 11.24 14.69 -18.59
CA PRO A 171 10.77 13.67 -19.50
C PRO A 171 11.61 12.40 -19.34
N MET A 172 11.00 11.28 -18.97
CA MET A 172 11.75 10.07 -18.65
C MET A 172 11.97 9.15 -19.85
N GLY A 173 11.17 9.28 -20.90
CA GLY A 173 11.25 8.36 -22.04
C GLY A 173 11.16 6.88 -21.58
N ALA A 174 11.96 6.01 -22.19
CA ALA A 174 11.99 4.59 -21.82
C ALA A 174 12.51 4.31 -20.39
N PHE A 175 13.25 5.24 -19.78
CA PHE A 175 13.70 5.13 -18.39
C PHE A 175 12.50 5.08 -17.40
N PHE A 176 11.34 5.58 -17.82
CA PHE A 176 10.09 5.44 -17.06
C PHE A 176 9.82 4.01 -16.62
N ILE A 177 10.07 3.02 -17.47
CA ILE A 177 9.81 1.60 -17.15
C ILE A 177 10.68 1.15 -15.97
N VAL A 178 11.97 1.49 -16.01
CA VAL A 178 12.94 1.11 -14.97
C VAL A 178 12.61 1.83 -13.66
N PHE A 179 12.31 3.11 -13.72
CA PHE A 179 11.97 3.91 -12.55
C PHE A 179 10.68 3.43 -11.89
N THR A 180 9.62 3.22 -12.69
CA THR A 180 8.33 2.69 -12.21
C THR A 180 8.49 1.33 -11.54
N TYR A 181 9.30 0.45 -12.11
CA TYR A 181 9.65 -0.84 -11.50
C TYR A 181 10.23 -0.65 -10.09
N PHE A 182 11.21 0.24 -9.93
CA PHE A 182 11.81 0.51 -8.62
C PHE A 182 10.81 1.13 -7.64
N VAL A 183 9.91 1.99 -8.09
CA VAL A 183 8.86 2.55 -7.24
C VAL A 183 7.93 1.46 -6.74
N ILE A 184 7.41 0.60 -7.62
CA ILE A 184 6.44 -0.44 -7.23
C ILE A 184 7.10 -1.50 -6.34
N VAL A 185 8.22 -2.07 -6.77
CA VAL A 185 8.91 -3.14 -6.01
C VAL A 185 9.53 -2.60 -4.74
N GLY A 186 10.09 -1.39 -4.78
CA GLY A 186 10.65 -0.71 -3.62
C GLY A 186 9.60 -0.43 -2.55
N SER A 187 8.46 0.16 -2.92
CA SER A 187 7.35 0.41 -1.99
C SER A 187 6.80 -0.89 -1.41
N SER A 188 6.65 -1.93 -2.22
CA SER A 188 6.18 -3.25 -1.78
C SER A 188 7.07 -3.81 -0.67
N ASN A 189 8.38 -3.84 -0.89
CA ASN A 189 9.31 -4.37 0.10
C ASN A 189 9.48 -3.44 1.31
N ALA A 190 9.35 -2.12 1.13
CA ALA A 190 9.44 -1.15 2.22
C ALA A 190 8.29 -1.29 3.23
N VAL A 191 7.06 -1.45 2.74
CA VAL A 191 5.90 -1.74 3.61
C VAL A 191 6.08 -3.09 4.31
N ASN A 192 6.57 -4.11 3.60
CA ASN A 192 6.81 -5.43 4.17
C ASN A 192 7.89 -5.40 5.28
N LEU A 193 8.97 -4.64 5.12
CA LEU A 193 9.99 -4.46 6.16
C LEU A 193 9.46 -3.70 7.39
N THR A 194 8.45 -2.85 7.21
CA THR A 194 7.84 -2.06 8.30
C THR A 194 6.81 -2.87 9.09
N ASP A 195 6.29 -3.97 8.54
CA ASP A 195 5.26 -4.81 9.18
C ASP A 195 5.86 -5.74 10.27
N GLY A 196 6.55 -5.14 11.23
CA GLY A 196 7.21 -5.86 12.33
C GLY A 196 6.54 -5.71 13.69
N LEU A 197 5.63 -4.74 13.88
CA LEU A 197 4.88 -4.50 15.11
C LEU A 197 3.38 -4.37 14.82
N ASP A 198 2.57 -4.65 15.85
CA ASP A 198 1.11 -4.65 15.77
C ASP A 198 0.54 -3.31 15.30
N GLY A 199 -0.07 -3.27 14.12
CA GLY A 199 -0.65 -2.05 13.55
C GLY A 199 0.36 -1.04 13.00
N LEU A 200 1.67 -1.30 13.07
CA LEU A 200 2.70 -0.34 12.66
C LEU A 200 2.63 0.00 11.17
N ALA A 201 2.51 -0.99 10.28
CA ALA A 201 2.52 -0.77 8.85
C ALA A 201 1.15 -0.35 8.29
N ILE A 202 0.06 -0.88 8.84
CA ILE A 202 -1.27 -0.68 8.27
C ILE A 202 -1.75 0.77 8.39
N MET A 203 -1.55 1.44 9.53
CA MET A 203 -2.04 2.81 9.70
C MET A 203 -1.28 3.83 8.83
N PRO A 204 0.07 3.82 8.72
CA PRO A 204 0.78 4.59 7.71
C PRO A 204 0.30 4.33 6.28
N THR A 205 0.02 3.08 5.93
CA THR A 205 -0.55 2.72 4.62
C THR A 205 -1.90 3.40 4.39
N VAL A 206 -2.80 3.38 5.37
CA VAL A 206 -4.11 4.06 5.33
C VAL A 206 -3.94 5.57 5.12
N MET A 207 -3.02 6.20 5.86
CA MET A 207 -2.78 7.64 5.74
C MET A 207 -2.23 8.03 4.36
N VAL A 208 -1.24 7.27 3.86
CA VAL A 208 -0.65 7.51 2.54
C VAL A 208 -1.67 7.24 1.43
N ALA A 209 -2.48 6.17 1.53
CA ALA A 209 -3.55 5.89 0.57
C ALA A 209 -4.60 7.00 0.54
N GLY A 210 -4.98 7.54 1.72
CA GLY A 210 -5.88 8.68 1.82
C GLY A 210 -5.33 9.94 1.12
N ALA A 211 -4.05 10.23 1.29
CA ALA A 211 -3.39 11.34 0.59
C ALA A 211 -3.32 11.09 -0.92
N LEU A 212 -2.96 9.87 -1.35
CA LEU A 212 -2.96 9.51 -2.76
C LEU A 212 -4.36 9.59 -3.39
N ALA A 213 -5.44 9.33 -2.62
CA ALA A 213 -6.82 9.55 -3.07
C ALA A 213 -7.06 11.02 -3.42
N VAL A 214 -6.56 11.95 -2.59
CA VAL A 214 -6.63 13.39 -2.88
C VAL A 214 -5.86 13.73 -4.15
N PHE A 215 -4.63 13.26 -4.29
CA PHE A 215 -3.84 13.46 -5.51
C PHE A 215 -4.54 12.87 -6.74
N ALA A 216 -5.11 11.67 -6.66
CA ALA A 216 -5.83 11.04 -7.75
C ALA A 216 -7.02 11.89 -8.20
N TYR A 217 -7.81 12.38 -7.26
CA TYR A 217 -8.93 13.27 -7.55
C TYR A 217 -8.51 14.55 -8.26
N LEU A 218 -7.47 15.22 -7.74
CA LEU A 218 -6.98 16.49 -8.28
C LEU A 218 -6.32 16.32 -9.65
N THR A 219 -5.48 15.29 -9.83
CA THR A 219 -4.79 14.97 -11.08
C THR A 219 -5.77 14.52 -12.15
N GLY A 220 -6.85 13.84 -11.77
CA GLY A 220 -7.89 13.38 -12.69
C GLY A 220 -8.91 14.44 -13.12
N HIS A 221 -8.86 15.66 -12.55
CA HIS A 221 -9.80 16.74 -12.85
C HIS A 221 -9.10 17.91 -13.54
N ALA A 222 -9.44 18.19 -14.81
CA ALA A 222 -8.75 19.21 -15.62
C ALA A 222 -8.65 20.58 -14.95
N GLY A 223 -9.76 21.11 -14.40
CA GLY A 223 -9.76 22.43 -13.76
C GLY A 223 -8.92 22.50 -12.48
N PHE A 224 -8.89 21.44 -11.66
CA PHE A 224 -8.02 21.40 -10.47
C PHE A 224 -6.56 21.21 -10.86
N ALA A 225 -6.29 20.38 -11.85
CA ALA A 225 -4.93 20.16 -12.35
C ALA A 225 -4.33 21.47 -12.88
N GLU A 226 -5.09 22.22 -13.69
CA GLU A 226 -4.70 23.54 -14.20
C GLU A 226 -4.48 24.56 -13.06
N TYR A 227 -5.44 24.68 -12.13
CA TYR A 227 -5.33 25.61 -10.99
C TYR A 227 -4.13 25.32 -10.10
N LEU A 228 -3.83 24.05 -9.86
CA LEU A 228 -2.72 23.62 -9.01
C LEU A 228 -1.39 23.51 -9.77
N LEU A 229 -1.41 23.64 -11.10
CA LEU A 229 -0.24 23.47 -11.97
C LEU A 229 0.38 22.07 -11.82
N ILE A 230 -0.47 21.05 -11.69
CA ILE A 230 -0.07 19.64 -11.71
C ILE A 230 -0.47 19.01 -13.05
N PRO A 231 0.14 17.88 -13.46
CA PRO A 231 -0.25 17.21 -14.69
C PRO A 231 -1.70 16.74 -14.63
N TYR A 232 -2.42 16.97 -15.70
CA TYR A 232 -3.72 16.35 -15.89
C TYR A 232 -3.54 14.95 -16.47
N VAL A 233 -4.01 13.94 -15.76
CA VAL A 233 -3.99 12.54 -16.19
C VAL A 233 -5.45 12.05 -16.28
N PRO A 234 -6.02 12.00 -17.50
CA PRO A 234 -7.40 11.58 -17.70
C PRO A 234 -7.66 10.19 -17.13
N GLY A 235 -8.71 10.04 -16.35
CA GLY A 235 -9.10 8.77 -15.72
C GLY A 235 -8.40 8.45 -14.40
N ALA A 236 -7.34 9.17 -13.99
CA ALA A 236 -6.68 8.95 -12.70
C ALA A 236 -7.63 9.19 -11.50
N GLY A 237 -8.65 10.04 -11.69
CA GLY A 237 -9.64 10.32 -10.65
C GLY A 237 -10.37 9.09 -10.12
N GLU A 238 -10.59 8.06 -10.94
CA GLU A 238 -11.22 6.81 -10.51
C GLU A 238 -10.45 6.09 -9.39
N LEU A 239 -9.15 6.34 -9.29
CA LEU A 239 -8.33 5.74 -8.23
C LEU A 239 -8.67 6.24 -6.81
N ILE A 240 -9.50 7.30 -6.68
CA ILE A 240 -10.05 7.68 -5.36
C ILE A 240 -10.84 6.53 -4.74
N ILE A 241 -11.53 5.72 -5.56
CA ILE A 241 -12.32 4.59 -5.10
C ILE A 241 -11.39 3.46 -4.64
N PHE A 242 -10.36 3.15 -5.42
CA PHE A 242 -9.36 2.15 -5.05
C PHE A 242 -8.60 2.54 -3.78
N CYS A 243 -8.13 3.78 -3.69
CA CYS A 243 -7.47 4.30 -2.49
C CYS A 243 -8.43 4.34 -1.29
N GLY A 244 -9.69 4.73 -1.51
CA GLY A 244 -10.76 4.65 -0.50
C GLY A 244 -10.98 3.22 -0.01
N ALA A 245 -10.98 2.25 -0.92
CA ALA A 245 -11.08 0.85 -0.54
C ALA A 245 -9.87 0.38 0.31
N ILE A 246 -8.65 0.85 0.01
CA ILE A 246 -7.46 0.62 0.87
C ILE A 246 -7.69 1.22 2.27
N VAL A 247 -8.18 2.47 2.34
CA VAL A 247 -8.47 3.13 3.61
C VAL A 247 -9.50 2.34 4.42
N GLY A 248 -10.63 1.98 3.81
CA GLY A 248 -11.68 1.22 4.48
C GLY A 248 -11.23 -0.16 4.94
N ALA A 249 -10.57 -0.91 4.05
CA ALA A 249 -10.03 -2.24 4.36
C ALA A 249 -8.96 -2.19 5.45
N GLY A 250 -8.06 -1.19 5.36
CA GLY A 250 -6.98 -1.01 6.32
C GLY A 250 -7.48 -0.64 7.72
N LEU A 251 -8.45 0.28 7.82
CA LEU A 251 -9.08 0.64 9.11
C LEU A 251 -9.85 -0.55 9.70
N GLY A 252 -10.59 -1.30 8.86
CA GLY A 252 -11.29 -2.49 9.31
C GLY A 252 -10.35 -3.61 9.75
N PHE A 253 -9.21 -3.77 9.09
CA PHE A 253 -8.16 -4.70 9.51
C PHE A 253 -7.47 -4.24 10.80
N LEU A 254 -7.17 -2.94 10.94
CA LEU A 254 -6.55 -2.36 12.13
C LEU A 254 -7.38 -2.63 13.39
N TRP A 255 -8.71 -2.72 13.29
CA TRP A 255 -9.58 -3.11 14.41
C TRP A 255 -9.15 -4.40 15.09
N PHE A 256 -8.60 -5.34 14.33
CA PHE A 256 -8.12 -6.64 14.82
C PHE A 256 -6.60 -6.70 14.96
N ASN A 257 -5.86 -5.81 14.29
CA ASN A 257 -4.40 -5.81 14.27
C ASN A 257 -3.78 -4.79 15.23
N THR A 258 -4.59 -3.95 15.91
CA THR A 258 -4.10 -3.05 16.97
C THR A 258 -3.53 -3.85 18.14
N TYR A 259 -2.55 -3.24 18.83
CA TYR A 259 -1.87 -3.89 19.97
C TYR A 259 -2.83 -4.15 21.15
N PRO A 260 -2.88 -5.37 21.73
CA PRO A 260 -2.24 -6.61 21.25
C PRO A 260 -3.02 -7.24 20.09
N ALA A 261 -2.33 -7.57 19.00
CA ALA A 261 -2.97 -8.02 17.77
C ALA A 261 -3.66 -9.38 17.89
N GLN A 262 -4.84 -9.47 17.31
CA GLN A 262 -5.59 -10.73 17.18
C GLN A 262 -5.23 -11.50 15.89
N VAL A 263 -4.62 -10.79 14.91
CA VAL A 263 -4.19 -11.34 13.62
C VAL A 263 -3.07 -10.46 13.04
N PHE A 264 -2.08 -11.08 12.42
CA PHE A 264 -1.03 -10.39 11.68
C PHE A 264 -1.35 -10.31 10.19
N MET A 265 -0.87 -9.22 9.56
CA MET A 265 -1.10 -8.98 8.14
C MET A 265 -0.39 -10.00 7.27
N GLY A 266 0.87 -10.28 7.55
CA GLY A 266 1.73 -11.17 6.79
C GLY A 266 2.20 -10.57 5.47
N ASP A 267 3.07 -11.32 4.77
CA ASP A 267 3.62 -10.92 3.48
C ASP A 267 2.53 -10.74 2.41
N VAL A 268 1.41 -11.47 2.53
CA VAL A 268 0.21 -11.32 1.67
C VAL A 268 -0.25 -9.88 1.62
N GLY A 269 -0.49 -9.27 2.77
CA GLY A 269 -1.02 -7.90 2.85
C GLY A 269 0.07 -6.86 2.63
N ALA A 270 1.21 -7.03 3.28
CA ALA A 270 2.28 -6.04 3.26
C ALA A 270 2.84 -5.79 1.86
N LEU A 271 3.13 -6.87 1.09
CA LEU A 271 3.62 -6.74 -0.29
C LEU A 271 2.56 -6.14 -1.21
N ALA A 272 1.30 -6.58 -1.08
CA ALA A 272 0.20 -6.09 -1.90
C ALA A 272 -0.05 -4.60 -1.68
N LEU A 273 -0.14 -4.16 -0.44
CA LEU A 273 -0.41 -2.77 -0.09
C LEU A 273 0.73 -1.84 -0.50
N GLY A 274 1.98 -2.24 -0.27
CA GLY A 274 3.12 -1.44 -0.70
C GLY A 274 3.18 -1.29 -2.23
N ALA A 275 2.91 -2.36 -2.99
CA ALA A 275 2.83 -2.31 -4.45
C ALA A 275 1.65 -1.45 -4.92
N ALA A 276 0.50 -1.53 -4.24
CA ALA A 276 -0.68 -0.70 -4.51
C ALA A 276 -0.37 0.79 -4.34
N LEU A 277 0.28 1.20 -3.24
CA LEU A 277 0.71 2.59 -3.05
C LEU A 277 1.67 3.03 -4.14
N GLY A 278 2.66 2.18 -4.48
CA GLY A 278 3.65 2.48 -5.52
C GLY A 278 3.03 2.70 -6.89
N VAL A 279 2.14 1.81 -7.34
CA VAL A 279 1.51 1.93 -8.66
C VAL A 279 0.55 3.11 -8.74
N VAL A 280 -0.20 3.41 -7.67
CA VAL A 280 -1.05 4.61 -7.62
C VAL A 280 -0.19 5.87 -7.72
N ALA A 281 0.90 5.98 -6.93
CA ALA A 281 1.79 7.14 -6.97
C ALA A 281 2.39 7.36 -8.36
N VAL A 282 2.74 6.28 -9.08
CA VAL A 282 3.19 6.37 -10.49
C VAL A 282 2.09 6.91 -11.39
N ILE A 283 0.86 6.42 -11.29
CA ILE A 283 -0.26 6.87 -12.15
C ILE A 283 -0.57 8.34 -11.90
N VAL A 284 -0.59 8.79 -10.64
CA VAL A 284 -0.87 10.19 -10.29
C VAL A 284 0.35 11.10 -10.34
N ARG A 285 1.50 10.62 -10.83
CA ARG A 285 2.76 11.38 -10.98
C ARG A 285 3.32 11.94 -9.68
N GLN A 286 3.17 11.20 -8.59
CA GLN A 286 3.60 11.62 -7.25
C GLN A 286 4.63 10.66 -6.62
N GLU A 287 5.53 10.13 -7.44
CA GLU A 287 6.52 9.13 -7.02
C GLU A 287 7.48 9.69 -5.95
N LEU A 288 7.97 10.92 -6.15
CA LEU A 288 8.85 11.57 -5.16
C LEU A 288 8.08 12.04 -3.93
N VAL A 289 6.81 12.42 -4.09
CA VAL A 289 5.94 12.76 -2.95
C VAL A 289 5.65 11.50 -2.13
N LEU A 290 5.51 10.32 -2.77
CA LEU A 290 5.38 9.05 -2.05
C LEU A 290 6.59 8.78 -1.15
N VAL A 291 7.81 9.11 -1.58
CA VAL A 291 9.02 8.99 -0.74
C VAL A 291 8.90 9.85 0.53
N ILE A 292 8.30 11.05 0.41
CA ILE A 292 8.06 11.94 1.55
C ILE A 292 6.95 11.38 2.44
N MET A 293 5.75 11.15 1.89
CA MET A 293 4.58 10.68 2.65
C MET A 293 4.82 9.30 3.28
N GLY A 294 5.49 8.43 2.55
CA GLY A 294 5.92 7.10 2.99
C GLY A 294 7.25 7.08 3.72
N GLY A 295 7.73 8.22 4.25
CA GLY A 295 9.07 8.35 4.83
C GLY A 295 9.35 7.39 5.97
N VAL A 296 8.33 6.94 6.71
CA VAL A 296 8.48 5.87 7.71
C VAL A 296 8.93 4.57 7.03
N PHE A 297 8.30 4.15 5.94
CA PHE A 297 8.70 2.96 5.17
C PHE A 297 10.12 3.11 4.59
N VAL A 298 10.44 4.33 4.11
CA VAL A 298 11.75 4.66 3.55
C VAL A 298 12.84 4.56 4.62
N ILE A 299 12.64 5.15 5.80
CA ILE A 299 13.62 5.14 6.90
C ILE A 299 13.83 3.71 7.42
N GLU A 300 12.77 2.93 7.56
CA GLU A 300 12.86 1.52 7.93
C GLU A 300 13.73 0.73 6.93
N THR A 301 13.47 0.89 5.64
CA THR A 301 14.23 0.25 4.57
C THR A 301 15.70 0.70 4.56
N ILE A 302 15.95 2.01 4.65
CA ILE A 302 17.31 2.57 4.68
C ILE A 302 18.08 2.02 5.90
N SER A 303 17.41 1.89 7.05
CA SER A 303 18.05 1.33 8.26
C SER A 303 18.56 -0.09 8.04
N VAL A 304 17.80 -0.92 7.31
CA VAL A 304 18.22 -2.29 6.95
C VAL A 304 19.40 -2.26 5.98
N ILE A 305 19.33 -1.42 4.93
CA ILE A 305 20.40 -1.29 3.93
C ILE A 305 21.71 -0.86 4.61
N LEU A 306 21.66 0.16 5.46
CA LEU A 306 22.82 0.66 6.19
C LEU A 306 23.39 -0.38 7.16
N GLN A 307 22.50 -1.08 7.90
CA GLN A 307 22.92 -2.12 8.84
C GLN A 307 23.64 -3.27 8.14
N VAL A 308 23.03 -3.79 7.05
CA VAL A 308 23.60 -4.89 6.28
C VAL A 308 24.90 -4.46 5.57
N GLY A 309 24.91 -3.26 4.98
CA GLY A 309 26.09 -2.69 4.34
C GLY A 309 27.25 -2.52 5.32
N SER A 310 27.03 -1.89 6.47
CA SER A 310 28.06 -1.72 7.49
C SER A 310 28.58 -3.05 8.01
N PHE A 311 27.67 -4.00 8.31
CA PHE A 311 28.08 -5.30 8.83
C PHE A 311 28.94 -6.09 7.82
N LYS A 312 28.58 -6.06 6.54
CA LYS A 312 29.35 -6.73 5.46
C LYS A 312 30.70 -6.08 5.23
N LEU A 313 30.80 -4.74 5.33
CA LEU A 313 32.04 -4.00 5.03
C LEU A 313 32.98 -3.89 6.23
N THR A 314 32.43 -3.74 7.45
CA THR A 314 33.24 -3.41 8.63
C THR A 314 33.11 -4.42 9.79
N GLY A 315 32.20 -5.39 9.71
CA GLY A 315 31.85 -6.31 10.79
C GLY A 315 31.11 -5.65 11.96
N ARG A 316 30.75 -4.37 11.85
CA ARG A 316 30.12 -3.61 12.95
C ARG A 316 28.67 -3.28 12.63
N ARG A 317 27.81 -3.31 13.67
CA ARG A 317 26.40 -2.90 13.59
C ARG A 317 26.29 -1.40 13.88
N ILE A 318 25.51 -0.67 13.05
CA ILE A 318 25.17 0.75 13.30
C ILE A 318 24.04 0.84 14.33
N PHE A 319 22.99 0.05 14.14
CA PHE A 319 21.84 -0.01 15.03
C PHE A 319 21.89 -1.26 15.90
N ARG A 320 21.24 -1.23 17.06
CA ARG A 320 21.10 -2.43 17.92
C ARG A 320 20.48 -3.58 17.14
N MET A 321 19.44 -3.27 16.35
CA MET A 321 18.78 -4.14 15.40
C MET A 321 18.18 -3.30 14.28
N ALA A 322 18.00 -3.84 13.09
CA ALA A 322 17.25 -3.26 11.98
C ALA A 322 16.14 -4.24 11.58
N PRO A 323 14.97 -3.75 11.14
CA PRO A 323 14.58 -2.35 10.93
C PRO A 323 14.53 -1.49 12.21
N LEU A 324 14.33 -0.17 12.03
CA LEU A 324 14.53 0.83 13.09
C LEU A 324 13.57 0.69 14.29
N HIS A 325 12.34 0.21 14.06
CA HIS A 325 11.39 -0.05 15.15
C HIS A 325 11.97 -1.01 16.20
N HIS A 326 12.67 -2.09 15.79
CA HIS A 326 13.34 -3.00 16.73
C HIS A 326 14.50 -2.33 17.50
N HIS A 327 15.17 -1.36 16.88
CA HIS A 327 16.20 -0.59 17.59
C HIS A 327 15.61 0.16 18.79
N PHE A 328 14.41 0.73 18.65
CA PHE A 328 13.74 1.44 19.74
C PHE A 328 13.20 0.48 20.81
N GLU A 329 12.67 -0.70 20.43
CA GLU A 329 12.29 -1.73 21.38
C GLU A 329 13.50 -2.16 22.24
N LEU A 330 14.66 -2.44 21.61
CA LEU A 330 15.89 -2.79 22.30
C LEU A 330 16.51 -1.63 23.10
N LYS A 331 16.03 -0.39 22.91
CA LYS A 331 16.30 0.75 23.81
C LYS A 331 15.35 0.81 25.01
N GLY A 332 14.39 -0.11 25.13
CA GLY A 332 13.44 -0.18 26.23
C GLY A 332 12.16 0.63 26.01
N TRP A 333 11.85 1.03 24.77
CA TRP A 333 10.56 1.65 24.49
C TRP A 333 9.48 0.56 24.37
N PRO A 334 8.36 0.71 25.08
CA PRO A 334 7.23 -0.21 24.91
C PRO A 334 6.66 -0.10 23.49
N GLU A 335 6.25 -1.23 22.93
CA GLU A 335 5.77 -1.36 21.55
C GLU A 335 4.69 -0.32 21.19
N PRO A 336 3.62 -0.07 21.98
CA PRO A 336 2.61 0.94 21.66
C PRO A 336 3.17 2.35 21.50
N ARG A 337 4.25 2.68 22.25
CA ARG A 337 4.91 3.98 22.13
C ARG A 337 5.64 4.14 20.81
N VAL A 338 6.29 3.08 20.32
CA VAL A 338 6.95 3.07 19.01
C VAL A 338 5.89 3.27 17.93
N ILE A 339 4.83 2.45 17.95
CA ILE A 339 3.73 2.46 16.99
C ILE A 339 3.11 3.86 16.85
N VAL A 340 2.64 4.43 17.96
CA VAL A 340 1.95 5.74 17.94
C VAL A 340 2.87 6.86 17.47
N ARG A 341 4.16 6.85 17.85
CA ARG A 341 5.13 7.85 17.39
C ARG A 341 5.36 7.76 15.89
N PHE A 342 5.43 6.56 15.32
CA PHE A 342 5.58 6.36 13.88
C PHE A 342 4.32 6.80 13.12
N TRP A 343 3.13 6.60 13.69
CA TRP A 343 1.89 7.15 13.13
C TRP A 343 1.90 8.67 13.11
N ILE A 344 2.32 9.33 14.22
CA ILE A 344 2.44 10.79 14.29
C ILE A 344 3.44 11.32 13.25
N ILE A 345 4.59 10.67 13.10
CA ILE A 345 5.57 11.01 12.06
C ILE A 345 4.94 10.88 10.68
N THR A 346 4.19 9.81 10.42
CA THR A 346 3.50 9.63 9.14
C THR A 346 2.49 10.74 8.87
N VAL A 347 1.69 11.17 9.87
CA VAL A 347 0.77 12.31 9.71
C VAL A 347 1.53 13.57 9.28
N ILE A 348 2.65 13.88 9.94
CA ILE A 348 3.48 15.04 9.60
C ILE A 348 3.97 14.94 8.16
N LEU A 349 4.51 13.78 7.76
CA LEU A 349 5.05 13.56 6.42
C LEU A 349 3.96 13.61 5.33
N VAL A 350 2.78 13.07 5.62
CA VAL A 350 1.60 13.16 4.73
C VAL A 350 1.17 14.62 4.54
N LEU A 351 1.12 15.40 5.61
CA LEU A 351 0.79 16.82 5.51
C LEU A 351 1.84 17.60 4.72
N ILE A 352 3.14 17.30 4.88
CA ILE A 352 4.21 17.89 4.05
C ILE A 352 4.03 17.50 2.57
N GLY A 353 3.71 16.23 2.30
CA GLY A 353 3.41 15.77 0.94
C GLY A 353 2.22 16.49 0.31
N LEU A 354 1.12 16.63 1.05
CA LEU A 354 -0.06 17.37 0.59
C LEU A 354 0.22 18.88 0.41
N ALA A 355 1.08 19.47 1.24
CA ALA A 355 1.48 20.87 1.08
C ALA A 355 2.19 21.13 -0.25
N SER A 356 2.86 20.13 -0.85
CA SER A 356 3.48 20.24 -2.17
C SER A 356 2.48 20.58 -3.30
N LEU A 357 1.17 20.31 -3.11
CA LEU A 357 0.12 20.69 -4.06
C LEU A 357 0.04 22.20 -4.29
N LYS A 358 0.32 23.00 -3.26
CA LYS A 358 0.20 24.47 -3.36
C LYS A 358 1.54 25.19 -3.25
N ILE A 359 2.50 24.66 -2.51
CA ILE A 359 3.85 25.20 -2.38
C ILE A 359 4.66 24.71 -3.58
N ARG A 360 4.59 25.44 -4.66
CA ARG A 360 5.34 25.16 -5.90
C ARG A 360 5.89 26.42 -6.50
#